data_bb2bc9116bc49dfbf2b96fe04bc5a20a
#
_entry.id   bb2bc9116bc49dfbf2b96fe04bc5a20a
#
_cell.length_a   1.000
_cell.length_b   1.000
_cell.length_c   1.000
_cell.angle_alpha   90.00
_cell.angle_beta   90.00
_cell.angle_gamma   90.00
#
_symmetry.space_group_name_H-M   'P 1'
#
loop_
_entity.id
_entity.type
_entity.pdbx_description
1 polymer ?
#
loop_
_entity_poly.entity_id
_entity_poly.type
_entity_poly.pdbx_seq_one_letter_code
_entity_poly.pdbx_strand_id
1 'polypeptide(L)'
;MDFGGSGPDLILIHGLGGSTTNWDAVAPALAKIGRTRAIDLPGFGLTPPRSDFHLDTHRDSVIAYLETMEGPFTLIGNSTGGLLSTMISAYRPDLVERLVLVSPATPPAFPDPRLDWPTAIRLAIQATPLVGELYGRHFIRSNSPEELVRKSLSMITHKPGRIPMDLIESSREMARIRTKLPWAEYATARTATAVAASYARRSAFVEMVRRIEAPTLVVQGVSDHIVSPTSVEWLCSLRPDWDLVQMDDTGHTPQMDAPLRFVEIVQDWLATARSAAVGA
;
A
#
# COMPACT_ATOMS: atom_id res chain seq x y z
N MET A 1 -5.75 13.64 3.01
CA MET A 1 -6.72 14.20 2.04
C MET A 1 -8.09 13.62 2.35
N ASP A 2 -9.13 14.43 2.43
CA ASP A 2 -10.52 13.97 2.65
C ASP A 2 -11.29 14.10 1.33
N PHE A 3 -11.86 12.99 0.86
CA PHE A 3 -12.66 12.91 -0.37
C PHE A 3 -14.17 13.00 -0.08
N GLY A 4 -14.55 13.19 1.20
CA GLY A 4 -15.93 13.24 1.62
C GLY A 4 -16.61 11.87 1.70
N GLY A 5 -17.89 11.86 1.44
CA GLY A 5 -18.74 10.67 1.60
C GLY A 5 -19.43 10.58 2.95
N SER A 6 -20.27 9.58 3.09
CA SER A 6 -21.02 9.27 4.33
C SER A 6 -21.11 7.76 4.54
N GLY A 7 -21.24 7.33 5.79
CA GLY A 7 -21.23 5.90 6.15
C GLY A 7 -19.93 5.51 6.83
N PRO A 8 -19.46 4.24 6.68
CA PRO A 8 -18.24 3.77 7.34
C PRO A 8 -17.01 4.55 6.87
N ASP A 9 -16.07 4.75 7.77
CA ASP A 9 -14.81 5.43 7.45
C ASP A 9 -13.84 4.49 6.71
N LEU A 10 -13.46 4.88 5.49
CA LEU A 10 -12.50 4.21 4.62
C LEU A 10 -11.16 4.97 4.67
N ILE A 11 -10.12 4.33 5.17
CA ILE A 11 -8.78 4.93 5.30
C ILE A 11 -7.84 4.29 4.29
N LEU A 12 -7.36 5.09 3.35
CA LEU A 12 -6.50 4.66 2.25
C LEU A 12 -5.03 4.93 2.58
N ILE A 13 -4.21 3.87 2.57
CA ILE A 13 -2.80 3.91 2.98
C ILE A 13 -1.92 3.48 1.80
N HIS A 14 -1.11 4.41 1.29
CA HIS A 14 -0.25 4.19 0.13
C HIS A 14 0.96 3.29 0.40
N GLY A 15 1.60 2.80 -0.66
CA GLY A 15 2.84 2.01 -0.62
C GLY A 15 4.12 2.84 -0.52
N LEU A 16 5.25 2.15 -0.52
CA LEU A 16 6.58 2.73 -0.47
C LEU A 16 6.80 3.74 -1.60
N GLY A 17 7.25 4.93 -1.25
CA GLY A 17 7.50 6.01 -2.22
C GLY A 17 6.24 6.69 -2.75
N GLY A 18 5.06 6.24 -2.37
CA GLY A 18 3.77 6.80 -2.76
C GLY A 18 3.35 8.05 -1.99
N SER A 19 2.09 8.39 -2.16
CA SER A 19 1.38 9.47 -1.46
C SER A 19 -0.13 9.28 -1.59
N THR A 20 -0.91 10.20 -1.04
CA THR A 20 -2.37 10.24 -1.21
C THR A 20 -2.80 10.19 -2.68
N THR A 21 -1.99 10.74 -3.61
CA THR A 21 -2.30 10.75 -5.05
C THR A 21 -2.42 9.36 -5.68
N ASN A 22 -1.87 8.31 -5.04
CA ASN A 22 -2.04 6.93 -5.51
C ASN A 22 -3.50 6.44 -5.49
N TRP A 23 -4.38 7.20 -4.84
CA TRP A 23 -5.78 6.89 -4.65
C TRP A 23 -6.74 7.77 -5.45
N ASP A 24 -6.24 8.81 -6.14
CA ASP A 24 -7.06 9.81 -6.85
C ASP A 24 -8.05 9.17 -7.85
N ALA A 25 -7.64 8.09 -8.51
CA ALA A 25 -8.48 7.40 -9.49
C ALA A 25 -9.67 6.63 -8.87
N VAL A 26 -9.61 6.27 -7.58
CA VAL A 26 -10.61 5.40 -6.93
C VAL A 26 -11.30 6.06 -5.76
N ALA A 27 -10.65 6.98 -5.06
CA ALA A 27 -11.19 7.59 -3.84
C ALA A 27 -12.51 8.33 -4.06
N PRO A 28 -12.75 9.07 -5.18
CA PRO A 28 -14.06 9.69 -5.41
C PRO A 28 -15.20 8.67 -5.60
N ALA A 29 -14.90 7.49 -6.14
CA ALA A 29 -15.90 6.43 -6.27
C ALA A 29 -16.14 5.72 -4.93
N LEU A 30 -15.09 5.47 -4.15
CA LEU A 30 -15.19 4.92 -2.79
C LEU A 30 -15.95 5.87 -1.85
N ALA A 31 -15.84 7.18 -2.04
CA ALA A 31 -16.59 8.17 -1.28
C ALA A 31 -18.12 8.08 -1.46
N LYS A 32 -18.61 7.35 -2.47
CA LYS A 32 -20.05 7.06 -2.64
C LYS A 32 -20.56 5.98 -1.69
N ILE A 33 -19.66 5.17 -1.09
CA ILE A 33 -20.02 4.04 -0.21
C ILE A 33 -19.51 4.19 1.22
N GLY A 34 -18.62 5.14 1.48
CA GLY A 34 -18.09 5.41 2.81
C GLY A 34 -17.40 6.76 2.87
N ARG A 35 -17.17 7.27 4.07
CA ARG A 35 -16.38 8.49 4.27
C ARG A 35 -14.90 8.17 4.00
N THR A 36 -14.38 8.66 2.89
CA THR A 36 -13.09 8.23 2.33
C THR A 36 -11.99 9.25 2.59
N ARG A 37 -10.92 8.80 3.24
CA ARG A 37 -9.71 9.60 3.49
C ARG A 37 -8.46 8.86 3.08
N ALA A 38 -7.55 9.56 2.40
CA ALA A 38 -6.19 9.06 2.13
C ALA A 38 -5.18 9.80 3.00
N ILE A 39 -4.18 9.09 3.48
CA ILE A 39 -3.14 9.64 4.35
C ILE A 39 -1.76 9.51 3.71
N ASP A 40 -0.91 10.52 3.93
CA ASP A 40 0.51 10.44 3.63
C ASP A 40 1.25 9.89 4.87
N LEU A 41 1.98 8.80 4.69
CA LEU A 41 2.84 8.24 5.74
C LEU A 41 3.97 9.21 6.09
N PRO A 42 4.51 9.19 7.34
CA PRO A 42 5.65 10.01 7.72
C PRO A 42 6.83 9.86 6.75
N GLY A 43 7.35 10.98 6.23
CA GLY A 43 8.43 11.02 5.23
C GLY A 43 7.96 10.83 3.79
N PHE A 44 6.66 10.70 3.54
CA PHE A 44 6.06 10.55 2.21
C PHE A 44 5.01 11.63 1.94
N GLY A 45 4.66 11.82 0.66
CA GLY A 45 3.75 12.88 0.27
C GLY A 45 4.20 14.23 0.81
N LEU A 46 3.34 14.88 1.55
CA LEU A 46 3.61 16.15 2.22
C LEU A 46 3.89 16.02 3.73
N THR A 47 3.81 14.81 4.27
CA THR A 47 4.00 14.57 5.71
C THR A 47 5.49 14.47 6.06
N PRO A 48 6.00 15.31 6.97
CA PRO A 48 7.38 15.21 7.44
C PRO A 48 7.68 13.86 8.11
N PRO A 49 8.95 13.41 8.10
CA PRO A 49 9.32 12.21 8.83
C PRO A 49 9.18 12.42 10.35
N ARG A 50 9.00 11.31 11.06
CA ARG A 50 9.13 11.24 12.52
C ARG A 50 10.60 11.06 12.91
N SER A 51 10.86 10.55 14.13
CA SER A 51 12.20 10.27 14.64
C SER A 51 13.01 9.31 13.78
N ASP A 52 12.35 8.36 13.14
CA ASP A 52 12.96 7.31 12.33
C ASP A 52 12.00 6.79 11.24
N PHE A 53 12.40 5.72 10.53
CA PHE A 53 11.64 5.08 9.45
C PHE A 53 11.30 3.60 9.76
N HIS A 54 11.27 3.23 11.04
CA HIS A 54 10.84 1.89 11.42
C HIS A 54 9.34 1.67 11.15
N LEU A 55 8.97 0.44 10.86
CA LEU A 55 7.56 0.11 10.60
C LEU A 55 6.68 0.40 11.82
N ASP A 56 7.19 0.21 13.03
CA ASP A 56 6.47 0.56 14.25
C ASP A 56 6.18 2.06 14.34
N THR A 57 7.14 2.91 13.97
CA THR A 57 6.93 4.38 13.93
C THR A 57 5.88 4.78 12.90
N HIS A 58 5.87 4.14 11.73
CA HIS A 58 4.81 4.37 10.74
C HIS A 58 3.46 3.88 11.25
N ARG A 59 3.38 2.65 11.79
CA ARG A 59 2.18 2.07 12.39
C ARG A 59 1.60 2.98 13.47
N ASP A 60 2.41 3.37 14.43
CA ASP A 60 1.99 4.18 15.59
C ASP A 60 1.53 5.58 15.14
N SER A 61 2.13 6.13 14.08
CA SER A 61 1.68 7.39 13.49
C SER A 61 0.29 7.27 12.85
N VAL A 62 0.01 6.15 12.18
CA VAL A 62 -1.33 5.88 11.63
C VAL A 62 -2.33 5.65 12.75
N ILE A 63 -1.99 4.86 13.78
CA ILE A 63 -2.85 4.65 14.95
C ILE A 63 -3.20 5.97 15.61
N ALA A 64 -2.21 6.83 15.87
CA ALA A 64 -2.43 8.14 16.47
C ALA A 64 -3.36 9.03 15.62
N TYR A 65 -3.31 8.92 14.30
CA TYR A 65 -4.27 9.59 13.41
C TYR A 65 -5.67 9.00 13.54
N LEU A 66 -5.80 7.68 13.56
CA LEU A 66 -7.09 7.00 13.71
C LEU A 66 -7.77 7.36 15.04
N GLU A 67 -6.99 7.45 16.13
CA GLU A 67 -7.48 7.83 17.46
C GLU A 67 -7.98 9.29 17.56
N THR A 68 -7.77 10.12 16.54
CA THR A 68 -8.39 11.45 16.45
C THR A 68 -9.84 11.41 15.94
N MET A 69 -10.34 10.25 15.58
CA MET A 69 -11.65 10.03 14.99
C MET A 69 -12.42 8.93 15.73
N GLU A 70 -13.72 8.86 15.52
CA GLU A 70 -14.53 7.75 16.02
C GLU A 70 -14.46 6.56 15.05
N GLY A 71 -13.95 5.41 15.53
CA GLY A 71 -13.88 4.16 14.77
C GLY A 71 -15.03 3.21 15.06
N PRO A 72 -14.95 1.95 14.61
CA PRO A 72 -13.84 1.34 13.90
C PRO A 72 -13.80 1.68 12.41
N PHE A 73 -12.64 1.41 11.77
CA PHE A 73 -12.34 1.82 10.39
C PHE A 73 -12.22 0.62 9.43
N THR A 74 -12.54 0.86 8.16
CA THR A 74 -12.09 0.00 7.06
C THR A 74 -10.73 0.51 6.55
N LEU A 75 -9.67 -0.28 6.73
CA LEU A 75 -8.35 0.08 6.21
C LEU A 75 -8.15 -0.51 4.81
N ILE A 76 -7.73 0.32 3.87
CA ILE A 76 -7.41 -0.08 2.48
C ILE A 76 -5.95 0.27 2.23
N GLY A 77 -5.06 -0.73 2.27
CA GLY A 77 -3.62 -0.52 2.20
C GLY A 77 -2.96 -1.16 1.00
N ASN A 78 -2.17 -0.37 0.24
CA ASN A 78 -1.38 -0.90 -0.88
C ASN A 78 0.07 -1.15 -0.46
N SER A 79 0.62 -2.32 -0.81
CA SER A 79 2.05 -2.64 -0.62
C SER A 79 2.48 -2.47 0.85
N THR A 80 3.42 -1.57 1.14
CA THR A 80 3.82 -1.21 2.52
C THR A 80 2.64 -0.70 3.34
N GLY A 81 1.69 0.03 2.73
CA GLY A 81 0.44 0.42 3.39
C GLY A 81 -0.40 -0.80 3.77
N GLY A 82 -0.40 -1.86 2.96
CA GLY A 82 -1.01 -3.15 3.26
C GLY A 82 -0.35 -3.85 4.45
N LEU A 83 0.99 -3.86 4.50
CA LEU A 83 1.73 -4.39 5.66
C LEU A 83 1.42 -3.60 6.94
N LEU A 84 1.39 -2.28 6.86
CA LEU A 84 1.03 -1.43 8.02
C LEU A 84 -0.41 -1.66 8.45
N SER A 85 -1.36 -1.80 7.52
CA SER A 85 -2.75 -2.14 7.83
C SER A 85 -2.88 -3.51 8.51
N THR A 86 -2.09 -4.50 8.07
CA THR A 86 -1.94 -5.82 8.71
C THR A 86 -1.43 -5.68 10.15
N MET A 87 -0.37 -4.87 10.36
CA MET A 87 0.18 -4.60 11.69
C MET A 87 -0.84 -3.91 12.60
N ILE A 88 -1.55 -2.90 12.11
CA ILE A 88 -2.57 -2.16 12.88
C ILE A 88 -3.70 -3.10 13.28
N SER A 89 -4.22 -3.89 12.34
CA SER A 89 -5.31 -4.84 12.61
C SER A 89 -4.93 -5.90 13.64
N ALA A 90 -3.69 -6.40 13.63
CA ALA A 90 -3.21 -7.36 14.61
C ALA A 90 -2.88 -6.75 15.98
N TYR A 91 -2.49 -5.47 16.02
CA TYR A 91 -2.09 -4.77 17.25
C TYR A 91 -3.25 -4.03 17.92
N ARG A 92 -4.18 -3.47 17.14
CA ARG A 92 -5.35 -2.71 17.57
C ARG A 92 -6.61 -3.19 16.84
N PRO A 93 -7.06 -4.44 17.11
CA PRO A 93 -8.26 -4.99 16.48
C PRO A 93 -9.51 -4.13 16.74
N ASP A 94 -9.53 -3.41 17.85
CA ASP A 94 -10.59 -2.46 18.21
C ASP A 94 -10.76 -1.30 17.20
N LEU A 95 -9.70 -0.95 16.47
CA LEU A 95 -9.74 0.11 15.45
C LEU A 95 -10.11 -0.36 14.05
N VAL A 96 -10.12 -1.67 13.77
CA VAL A 96 -10.24 -2.18 12.40
C VAL A 96 -11.47 -3.05 12.25
N GLU A 97 -12.51 -2.50 11.60
CA GLU A 97 -13.73 -3.23 11.27
C GLU A 97 -13.53 -4.19 10.09
N ARG A 98 -12.80 -3.73 9.08
CA ARG A 98 -12.51 -4.48 7.83
C ARG A 98 -11.15 -4.12 7.27
N LEU A 99 -10.57 -5.06 6.53
CA LEU A 99 -9.24 -4.93 5.97
C LEU A 99 -9.25 -5.24 4.47
N VAL A 100 -8.76 -4.31 3.64
CA VAL A 100 -8.53 -4.51 2.21
C VAL A 100 -7.03 -4.37 1.94
N LEU A 101 -6.40 -5.46 1.59
CA LEU A 101 -4.98 -5.54 1.29
C LEU A 101 -4.74 -5.55 -0.21
N VAL A 102 -4.10 -4.52 -0.73
CA VAL A 102 -3.85 -4.36 -2.17
C VAL A 102 -2.38 -4.64 -2.46
N SER A 103 -2.09 -5.76 -3.12
CA SER A 103 -0.70 -6.20 -3.38
C SER A 103 0.20 -6.03 -2.14
N PRO A 104 -0.17 -6.56 -0.95
CA PRO A 104 0.44 -6.21 0.32
C PRO A 104 1.91 -6.65 0.37
N ALA A 105 2.77 -5.81 0.92
CA ALA A 105 4.16 -6.18 1.16
C ALA A 105 4.20 -7.37 2.14
N THR A 106 4.69 -8.50 1.63
CA THR A 106 4.68 -9.79 2.33
C THR A 106 6.02 -10.51 2.14
N PRO A 107 6.50 -11.30 3.11
CA PRO A 107 7.72 -12.08 2.95
C PRO A 107 7.65 -12.97 1.70
N PRO A 108 8.73 -13.03 0.89
CA PRO A 108 8.75 -13.86 -0.31
C PRO A 108 8.44 -15.32 -0.02
N ALA A 109 7.60 -15.95 -0.83
CA ALA A 109 7.46 -17.40 -0.84
C ALA A 109 8.68 -18.07 -1.48
N PHE A 110 9.05 -19.26 -1.04
CA PHE A 110 10.09 -20.06 -1.65
C PHE A 110 9.65 -21.53 -1.73
N PRO A 111 9.80 -22.18 -2.91
CA PRO A 111 10.23 -21.61 -4.20
C PRO A 111 9.18 -20.66 -4.78
N ASP A 112 9.62 -19.64 -5.52
CA ASP A 112 8.75 -18.71 -6.21
C ASP A 112 9.05 -18.67 -7.71
N PRO A 113 8.29 -19.37 -8.55
CA PRO A 113 8.51 -19.42 -10.00
C PRO A 113 8.12 -18.12 -10.71
N ARG A 114 7.37 -17.23 -10.04
CA ARG A 114 6.91 -15.92 -10.59
C ARG A 114 7.76 -14.74 -10.09
N LEU A 115 8.85 -15.01 -9.37
CA LEU A 115 9.73 -13.97 -8.87
C LEU A 115 10.49 -13.28 -10.02
N ASP A 116 10.28 -11.97 -10.16
CA ASP A 116 11.04 -11.14 -11.09
C ASP A 116 12.41 -10.79 -10.50
N TRP A 117 13.43 -11.57 -10.85
CA TRP A 117 14.78 -11.42 -10.31
C TRP A 117 15.38 -10.01 -10.51
N PRO A 118 15.28 -9.35 -11.69
CA PRO A 118 15.75 -7.98 -11.86
C PRO A 118 15.14 -7.01 -10.88
N THR A 119 13.83 -7.07 -10.67
CA THR A 119 13.12 -6.23 -9.68
C THR A 119 13.52 -6.59 -8.26
N ALA A 120 13.62 -7.88 -7.92
CA ALA A 120 14.03 -8.33 -6.59
C ALA A 120 15.45 -7.84 -6.23
N ILE A 121 16.41 -7.89 -7.16
CA ILE A 121 17.76 -7.36 -6.97
C ILE A 121 17.73 -5.85 -6.76
N ARG A 122 16.96 -5.12 -7.57
CA ARG A 122 16.83 -3.67 -7.43
C ARG A 122 16.24 -3.27 -6.08
N LEU A 123 15.20 -3.97 -5.62
CA LEU A 123 14.60 -3.74 -4.31
C LEU A 123 15.57 -4.08 -3.17
N ALA A 124 16.37 -5.14 -3.30
CA ALA A 124 17.42 -5.50 -2.35
C ALA A 124 18.49 -4.40 -2.25
N ILE A 125 18.95 -3.86 -3.39
CA ILE A 125 19.87 -2.72 -3.41
C ILE A 125 19.26 -1.51 -2.69
N GLN A 126 18.02 -1.20 -3.00
CA GLN A 126 17.29 -0.07 -2.39
C GLN A 126 17.09 -0.26 -0.87
N ALA A 127 16.91 -1.49 -0.42
CA ALA A 127 16.75 -1.83 1.00
C ALA A 127 18.07 -1.95 1.77
N THR A 128 19.24 -1.93 1.07
CA THR A 128 20.56 -2.02 1.71
C THR A 128 20.92 -0.67 2.36
N PRO A 129 21.19 -0.62 3.68
CA PRO A 129 21.57 0.62 4.36
C PRO A 129 22.74 1.33 3.65
N LEU A 130 22.71 2.66 3.64
CA LEU A 130 23.65 3.55 2.96
C LEU A 130 23.64 3.42 1.43
N VAL A 131 23.69 2.22 0.86
CA VAL A 131 23.64 2.01 -0.60
C VAL A 131 22.30 2.46 -1.17
N GLY A 132 21.20 2.08 -0.53
CA GLY A 132 19.86 2.49 -0.93
C GLY A 132 19.67 4.01 -0.81
N GLU A 133 20.23 4.64 0.23
CA GLU A 133 20.18 6.11 0.38
C GLU A 133 20.97 6.81 -0.73
N LEU A 134 22.17 6.33 -1.07
CA LEU A 134 22.95 6.85 -2.18
C LEU A 134 22.24 6.68 -3.52
N TYR A 135 21.63 5.50 -3.73
CA TYR A 135 20.80 5.23 -4.91
C TYR A 135 19.60 6.18 -4.99
N GLY A 136 18.84 6.34 -3.89
CA GLY A 136 17.68 7.22 -3.82
C GLY A 136 18.05 8.68 -4.09
N ARG A 137 19.15 9.16 -3.48
CA ARG A 137 19.70 10.49 -3.73
C ARG A 137 20.07 10.69 -5.19
N HIS A 138 20.81 9.74 -5.76
CA HIS A 138 21.18 9.80 -7.17
C HIS A 138 19.94 9.79 -8.06
N PHE A 139 18.98 8.90 -7.78
CA PHE A 139 17.75 8.77 -8.56
C PHE A 139 16.94 10.07 -8.58
N ILE A 140 16.76 10.72 -7.41
CA ILE A 140 16.02 11.98 -7.31
C ILE A 140 16.76 13.12 -8.01
N ARG A 141 18.08 13.25 -7.78
CA ARG A 141 18.86 14.40 -8.31
C ARG A 141 19.13 14.31 -9.81
N SER A 142 19.15 13.11 -10.37
CA SER A 142 19.47 12.87 -11.79
C SER A 142 18.25 12.80 -12.71
N ASN A 143 17.03 12.97 -12.18
CA ASN A 143 15.81 12.88 -12.97
C ASN A 143 14.91 14.08 -12.71
N SER A 144 14.27 14.57 -13.78
CA SER A 144 13.18 15.54 -13.64
C SER A 144 11.97 14.93 -12.91
N PRO A 145 11.08 15.73 -12.31
CA PRO A 145 9.84 15.23 -11.72
C PRO A 145 9.02 14.38 -12.69
N GLU A 146 8.98 14.75 -13.97
CA GLU A 146 8.30 14.01 -15.03
C GLU A 146 8.92 12.63 -15.27
N GLU A 147 10.25 12.55 -15.29
CA GLU A 147 10.98 11.29 -15.43
C GLU A 147 10.83 10.40 -14.19
N LEU A 148 10.82 10.98 -13.00
CA LEU A 148 10.58 10.25 -11.75
C LEU A 148 9.21 9.57 -11.79
N VAL A 149 8.15 10.31 -12.17
CA VAL A 149 6.80 9.76 -12.27
C VAL A 149 6.74 8.68 -13.35
N ARG A 150 7.28 8.94 -14.56
CA ARG A 150 7.30 7.96 -15.65
C ARG A 150 7.99 6.66 -15.24
N LYS A 151 9.16 6.75 -14.60
CA LYS A 151 9.92 5.58 -14.12
C LYS A 151 9.19 4.84 -13.00
N SER A 152 8.56 5.58 -12.07
CA SER A 152 7.78 4.98 -10.99
C SER A 152 6.55 4.25 -11.52
N LEU A 153 5.74 4.90 -12.37
CA LEU A 153 4.56 4.28 -12.96
C LEU A 153 4.91 3.04 -13.79
N SER A 154 5.96 3.09 -14.61
CA SER A 154 6.39 1.91 -15.39
C SER A 154 6.88 0.74 -14.52
N MET A 155 7.20 0.99 -13.26
CA MET A 155 7.61 -0.05 -12.31
C MET A 155 6.41 -0.67 -11.57
N ILE A 156 5.42 0.15 -11.21
CA ILE A 156 4.32 -0.27 -10.33
C ILE A 156 3.05 -0.67 -11.09
N THR A 157 2.91 -0.25 -12.36
CA THR A 157 1.74 -0.56 -13.19
C THR A 157 2.10 -1.54 -14.30
N HIS A 158 1.13 -2.36 -14.71
CA HIS A 158 1.34 -3.30 -15.81
C HIS A 158 1.32 -2.60 -17.18
N LYS A 159 0.40 -1.65 -17.35
CA LYS A 159 0.22 -0.90 -18.61
C LYS A 159 0.21 0.62 -18.35
N PRO A 160 1.39 1.25 -18.19
CA PRO A 160 1.50 2.67 -17.84
C PRO A 160 0.74 3.62 -18.80
N GLY A 161 0.58 3.21 -20.08
CA GLY A 161 -0.17 3.98 -21.08
C GLY A 161 -1.69 4.04 -20.84
N ARG A 162 -2.23 3.27 -19.91
CA ARG A 162 -3.66 3.29 -19.54
C ARG A 162 -3.96 4.20 -18.34
N ILE A 163 -2.92 4.70 -17.67
CA ILE A 163 -3.10 5.56 -16.49
C ILE A 163 -3.74 6.88 -16.93
N PRO A 164 -4.82 7.32 -16.27
CA PRO A 164 -5.49 8.58 -16.59
C PRO A 164 -4.53 9.77 -16.50
N MET A 165 -4.69 10.74 -17.43
CA MET A 165 -3.79 11.89 -17.50
C MET A 165 -3.84 12.80 -16.27
N ASP A 166 -5.01 12.93 -15.65
CA ASP A 166 -5.21 13.66 -14.41
C ASP A 166 -4.42 13.02 -13.25
N LEU A 167 -4.40 11.69 -13.14
CA LEU A 167 -3.57 10.97 -12.17
C LEU A 167 -2.07 11.14 -12.44
N ILE A 168 -1.66 11.17 -13.72
CA ILE A 168 -0.26 11.44 -14.08
C ILE A 168 0.11 12.87 -13.66
N GLU A 169 -0.75 13.86 -13.88
CA GLU A 169 -0.45 15.25 -13.56
C GLU A 169 -0.46 15.50 -12.04
N SER A 170 -1.40 14.93 -11.27
CA SER A 170 -1.34 15.01 -9.80
C SER A 170 -0.06 14.36 -9.24
N SER A 171 0.37 13.25 -9.84
CA SER A 171 1.65 12.59 -9.48
C SER A 171 2.86 13.46 -9.83
N ARG A 172 2.85 14.16 -10.96
CA ARG A 172 3.92 15.10 -11.36
C ARG A 172 4.01 16.29 -10.41
N GLU A 173 2.87 16.88 -10.06
CA GLU A 173 2.85 17.99 -9.12
C GLU A 173 3.37 17.55 -7.73
N MET A 174 2.94 16.39 -7.25
CA MET A 174 3.49 15.80 -6.03
C MET A 174 5.01 15.58 -6.14
N ALA A 175 5.51 15.09 -7.27
CA ALA A 175 6.95 14.91 -7.49
C ALA A 175 7.71 16.24 -7.49
N ARG A 176 7.17 17.30 -8.11
CA ARG A 176 7.77 18.66 -8.10
C ARG A 176 7.92 19.22 -6.68
N ILE A 177 6.94 18.94 -5.82
CA ILE A 177 7.00 19.34 -4.41
C ILE A 177 8.00 18.47 -3.64
N ARG A 178 7.89 17.16 -3.76
CA ARG A 178 8.71 16.20 -3.00
C ARG A 178 10.20 16.33 -3.29
N THR A 179 10.60 16.58 -4.53
CA THR A 179 12.04 16.75 -4.87
C THR A 179 12.69 17.94 -4.17
N LYS A 180 11.90 18.86 -3.60
CA LYS A 180 12.39 19.98 -2.80
C LYS A 180 12.46 19.69 -1.30
N LEU A 181 11.91 18.56 -0.85
CA LEU A 181 11.87 18.19 0.56
C LEU A 181 13.16 17.46 0.95
N PRO A 182 13.83 17.86 2.04
CA PRO A 182 15.16 17.35 2.39
C PRO A 182 15.17 15.83 2.69
N TRP A 183 14.03 15.26 3.08
CA TRP A 183 13.91 13.84 3.43
C TRP A 183 13.57 12.94 2.24
N ALA A 184 13.16 13.48 1.10
CA ALA A 184 12.75 12.68 -0.06
C ALA A 184 13.88 11.75 -0.55
N GLU A 185 15.13 12.18 -0.45
CA GLU A 185 16.30 11.45 -0.94
C GLU A 185 16.58 10.14 -0.19
N TYR A 186 16.13 10.01 1.08
CA TYR A 186 16.45 8.85 1.91
C TYR A 186 15.21 8.13 2.50
N ALA A 187 14.05 8.78 2.56
CA ALA A 187 12.86 8.21 3.19
C ALA A 187 12.48 6.85 2.60
N THR A 188 12.46 6.75 1.26
CA THR A 188 12.11 5.51 0.57
C THR A 188 13.10 4.38 0.89
N ALA A 189 14.41 4.66 0.87
CA ALA A 189 15.43 3.66 1.15
C ALA A 189 15.37 3.16 2.61
N ARG A 190 15.25 4.07 3.57
CA ARG A 190 15.15 3.71 5.00
C ARG A 190 13.92 2.90 5.31
N THR A 191 12.77 3.27 4.75
CA THR A 191 11.55 2.47 4.92
C THR A 191 11.67 1.12 4.21
N ALA A 192 12.29 1.05 3.01
CA ALA A 192 12.57 -0.22 2.34
C ALA A 192 13.46 -1.14 3.19
N THR A 193 14.47 -0.58 3.86
CA THR A 193 15.31 -1.32 4.83
C THR A 193 14.46 -1.90 5.97
N ALA A 194 13.52 -1.12 6.52
CA ALA A 194 12.65 -1.58 7.59
C ALA A 194 11.68 -2.69 7.12
N VAL A 195 11.14 -2.58 5.91
CA VAL A 195 10.31 -3.63 5.29
C VAL A 195 11.12 -4.90 5.10
N ALA A 196 12.32 -4.83 4.52
CA ALA A 196 13.18 -6.00 4.32
C ALA A 196 13.58 -6.65 5.66
N ALA A 197 13.88 -5.86 6.69
CA ALA A 197 14.19 -6.36 8.03
C ALA A 197 12.99 -7.11 8.66
N SER A 198 11.75 -6.71 8.37
CA SER A 198 10.56 -7.41 8.84
C SER A 198 10.43 -8.81 8.23
N TYR A 199 10.88 -8.99 6.99
CA TYR A 199 10.84 -10.29 6.30
C TYR A 199 11.78 -11.33 6.93
N ALA A 200 12.88 -10.90 7.54
CA ALA A 200 13.78 -11.78 8.28
C ALA A 200 13.12 -12.43 9.51
N ARG A 201 12.03 -11.83 10.00
CA ARG A 201 11.23 -12.33 11.14
C ARG A 201 9.96 -13.05 10.67
N ARG A 202 10.11 -13.98 9.72
CA ARG A 202 8.98 -14.66 9.06
C ARG A 202 8.00 -15.30 10.06
N SER A 203 8.48 -15.92 11.14
CA SER A 203 7.62 -16.51 12.18
C SER A 203 6.77 -15.46 12.91
N ALA A 204 7.36 -14.32 13.24
CA ALA A 204 6.63 -13.22 13.85
C ALA A 204 5.58 -12.63 12.89
N PHE A 205 5.89 -12.57 11.61
CA PHE A 205 4.92 -12.15 10.58
C PHE A 205 3.73 -13.13 10.52
N VAL A 206 3.98 -14.44 10.50
CA VAL A 206 2.92 -15.46 10.50
C VAL A 206 2.04 -15.36 11.75
N GLU A 207 2.65 -15.19 12.91
CA GLU A 207 1.92 -15.03 14.18
C GLU A 207 1.07 -13.75 14.18
N MET A 208 1.59 -12.66 13.65
CA MET A 208 0.86 -11.40 13.48
C MET A 208 -0.37 -11.59 12.59
N VAL A 209 -0.20 -12.22 11.42
CA VAL A 209 -1.30 -12.48 10.47
C VAL A 209 -2.41 -13.33 11.09
N ARG A 210 -2.05 -14.32 11.93
CA ARG A 210 -3.01 -15.18 12.63
C ARG A 210 -3.87 -14.45 13.67
N ARG A 211 -3.39 -13.33 14.21
CA ARG A 211 -4.12 -12.50 15.19
C ARG A 211 -5.16 -11.57 14.58
N ILE A 212 -5.20 -11.44 13.28
CA ILE A 212 -6.16 -10.53 12.62
C ILE A 212 -7.56 -11.11 12.75
N GLU A 213 -8.46 -10.34 13.34
CA GLU A 213 -9.87 -10.72 13.53
C GLU A 213 -10.77 -10.13 12.44
N ALA A 214 -10.36 -9.01 11.86
CA ALA A 214 -11.13 -8.30 10.85
C ALA A 214 -11.33 -9.15 9.58
N PRO A 215 -12.56 -9.23 9.04
CA PRO A 215 -12.80 -9.74 7.70
C PRO A 215 -11.86 -9.07 6.69
N THR A 216 -11.23 -9.86 5.85
CA THR A 216 -10.14 -9.37 5.00
C THR A 216 -10.33 -9.75 3.54
N LEU A 217 -10.25 -8.76 2.66
CA LEU A 217 -10.13 -8.92 1.22
C LEU A 217 -8.68 -8.67 0.80
N VAL A 218 -8.13 -9.55 0.00
CA VAL A 218 -6.83 -9.36 -0.65
C VAL A 218 -7.05 -9.18 -2.15
N VAL A 219 -6.57 -8.08 -2.71
CA VAL A 219 -6.62 -7.80 -4.15
C VAL A 219 -5.20 -7.81 -4.70
N GLN A 220 -4.90 -8.71 -5.63
CA GLN A 220 -3.56 -8.91 -6.19
C GLN A 220 -3.56 -8.79 -7.70
N GLY A 221 -2.62 -8.01 -8.24
CA GLY A 221 -2.37 -7.98 -9.68
C GLY A 221 -1.61 -9.22 -10.15
N VAL A 222 -2.10 -9.89 -11.20
CA VAL A 222 -1.46 -11.10 -11.75
C VAL A 222 -0.08 -10.80 -12.36
N SER A 223 0.12 -9.59 -12.89
CA SER A 223 1.37 -9.12 -13.48
C SER A 223 2.21 -8.27 -12.49
N ASP A 224 2.08 -8.50 -11.20
CA ASP A 224 2.88 -7.79 -10.18
C ASP A 224 4.31 -8.35 -10.13
N HIS A 225 5.27 -7.50 -10.50
CA HIS A 225 6.72 -7.81 -10.48
C HIS A 225 7.42 -7.35 -9.17
N ILE A 226 6.70 -6.68 -8.27
CA ILE A 226 7.24 -6.16 -7.00
C ILE A 226 6.93 -7.13 -5.85
N VAL A 227 5.65 -7.47 -5.69
CA VAL A 227 5.20 -8.50 -4.75
C VAL A 227 4.63 -9.64 -5.56
N SER A 228 5.38 -10.74 -5.64
CA SER A 228 4.96 -11.89 -6.44
C SER A 228 3.59 -12.41 -6.01
N PRO A 229 2.69 -12.70 -6.97
CA PRO A 229 1.42 -13.35 -6.66
C PRO A 229 1.56 -14.64 -5.85
N THR A 230 2.66 -15.42 -6.04
CA THR A 230 2.96 -16.62 -5.23
C THR A 230 3.12 -16.27 -3.75
N SER A 231 3.73 -15.14 -3.43
CA SER A 231 3.90 -14.69 -2.04
C SER A 231 2.58 -14.28 -1.41
N VAL A 232 1.67 -13.67 -2.18
CA VAL A 232 0.33 -13.31 -1.70
C VAL A 232 -0.57 -14.55 -1.56
N GLU A 233 -0.47 -15.50 -2.46
CA GLU A 233 -1.15 -16.80 -2.32
C GLU A 233 -0.67 -17.55 -1.05
N TRP A 234 0.64 -17.52 -0.77
CA TRP A 234 1.17 -18.04 0.48
C TRP A 234 0.60 -17.28 1.70
N LEU A 235 0.51 -15.95 1.66
CA LEU A 235 -0.12 -15.18 2.72
C LEU A 235 -1.56 -15.61 2.96
N CYS A 236 -2.37 -15.73 1.90
CA CYS A 236 -3.76 -16.17 2.00
C CYS A 236 -3.89 -17.63 2.46
N SER A 237 -2.91 -18.49 2.18
CA SER A 237 -2.91 -19.88 2.71
C SER A 237 -2.79 -19.95 4.25
N LEU A 238 -2.29 -18.91 4.90
CA LEU A 238 -2.25 -18.80 6.36
C LEU A 238 -3.63 -18.46 6.94
N ARG A 239 -4.54 -17.92 6.13
CA ARG A 239 -5.87 -17.43 6.49
C ARG A 239 -6.88 -17.85 5.41
N PRO A 240 -7.36 -19.10 5.45
CA PRO A 240 -8.34 -19.62 4.49
C PRO A 240 -9.71 -18.91 4.56
N ASP A 241 -9.93 -18.14 5.61
CA ASP A 241 -11.10 -17.29 5.84
C ASP A 241 -11.01 -15.92 5.13
N TRP A 242 -9.89 -15.60 4.50
CA TRP A 242 -9.72 -14.37 3.73
C TRP A 242 -10.15 -14.56 2.28
N ASP A 243 -10.76 -13.52 1.71
CA ASP A 243 -11.10 -13.50 0.29
C ASP A 243 -9.89 -13.03 -0.53
N LEU A 244 -9.52 -13.79 -1.57
CA LEU A 244 -8.47 -13.41 -2.53
C LEU A 244 -9.09 -13.17 -3.90
N VAL A 245 -8.89 -11.97 -4.44
CA VAL A 245 -9.22 -11.63 -5.82
C VAL A 245 -7.94 -11.31 -6.58
N GLN A 246 -7.65 -12.11 -7.61
CA GLN A 246 -6.58 -11.84 -8.55
C GLN A 246 -7.12 -11.07 -9.76
N MET A 247 -6.49 -9.94 -10.08
CA MET A 247 -6.88 -9.08 -11.20
C MET A 247 -5.94 -9.30 -12.38
N ASP A 248 -6.48 -9.82 -13.46
CA ASP A 248 -5.74 -9.95 -14.72
C ASP A 248 -5.36 -8.57 -15.28
N ASP A 249 -4.27 -8.53 -16.05
CA ASP A 249 -3.82 -7.32 -16.76
C ASP A 249 -3.50 -6.14 -15.82
N THR A 250 -3.19 -6.41 -14.55
CA THR A 250 -2.81 -5.42 -13.53
C THR A 250 -1.48 -5.78 -12.86
N GLY A 251 -0.72 -4.75 -12.51
CA GLY A 251 0.56 -4.86 -11.79
C GLY A 251 0.41 -4.66 -10.28
N HIS A 252 1.41 -3.98 -9.70
CA HIS A 252 1.51 -3.76 -8.25
C HIS A 252 0.47 -2.78 -7.67
N THR A 253 -0.17 -2.00 -8.53
CA THR A 253 -1.17 -1.00 -8.15
C THR A 253 -2.49 -1.21 -8.90
N PRO A 254 -3.25 -2.28 -8.59
CA PRO A 254 -4.54 -2.56 -9.24
C PRO A 254 -5.50 -1.37 -9.24
N GLN A 255 -5.49 -0.56 -8.16
CA GLN A 255 -6.28 0.66 -8.04
C GLN A 255 -5.91 1.76 -9.05
N MET A 256 -4.72 1.67 -9.65
CA MET A 256 -4.28 2.60 -10.70
C MET A 256 -4.40 1.97 -12.10
N ASP A 257 -4.08 0.67 -12.23
CA ASP A 257 -4.13 -0.05 -13.51
C ASP A 257 -5.56 -0.26 -14.03
N ALA A 258 -6.51 -0.57 -13.13
CA ALA A 258 -7.90 -0.86 -13.47
C ALA A 258 -8.86 -0.29 -12.40
N PRO A 259 -8.95 1.05 -12.24
CA PRO A 259 -9.62 1.70 -11.13
C PRO A 259 -11.11 1.34 -11.02
N LEU A 260 -11.85 1.26 -12.13
CA LEU A 260 -13.26 0.91 -12.09
C LEU A 260 -13.48 -0.51 -11.57
N ARG A 261 -12.70 -1.47 -12.08
CA ARG A 261 -12.80 -2.87 -11.65
C ARG A 261 -12.38 -3.04 -10.19
N PHE A 262 -11.35 -2.33 -9.75
CA PHE A 262 -10.93 -2.32 -8.35
C PHE A 262 -12.06 -1.82 -7.44
N VAL A 263 -12.70 -0.71 -7.81
CA VAL A 263 -13.83 -0.15 -7.03
C VAL A 263 -15.00 -1.13 -6.98
N GLU A 264 -15.38 -1.76 -8.08
CA GLU A 264 -16.44 -2.78 -8.11
C GLU A 264 -16.13 -3.92 -7.11
N ILE A 265 -14.93 -4.48 -7.15
CA ILE A 265 -14.50 -5.56 -6.25
C ILE A 265 -14.63 -5.14 -4.79
N VAL A 266 -14.13 -3.95 -4.44
CA VAL A 266 -14.18 -3.46 -3.06
C VAL A 266 -15.64 -3.19 -2.62
N GLN A 267 -16.45 -2.58 -3.49
CA GLN A 267 -17.86 -2.29 -3.21
C GLN A 267 -18.67 -3.56 -2.98
N ASP A 268 -18.55 -4.54 -3.87
CA ASP A 268 -19.27 -5.81 -3.78
C ASP A 268 -18.91 -6.56 -2.50
N TRP A 269 -17.60 -6.59 -2.18
CA TRP A 269 -17.13 -7.25 -0.97
C TRP A 269 -17.62 -6.54 0.31
N LEU A 270 -17.57 -5.21 0.35
CA LEU A 270 -18.08 -4.44 1.49
C LEU A 270 -19.60 -4.59 1.67
N ALA A 271 -20.36 -4.79 0.58
CA ALA A 271 -21.80 -5.02 0.65
C ALA A 271 -22.14 -6.41 1.21
N THR A 272 -21.43 -7.47 0.78
CA THR A 272 -21.66 -8.85 1.25
C THR A 272 -21.28 -9.03 2.72
N ALA A 273 -20.17 -8.44 3.16
CA ALA A 273 -19.73 -8.50 4.55
C ALA A 273 -20.70 -7.79 5.52
N ARG A 274 -21.44 -6.77 5.06
CA ARG A 274 -22.51 -6.14 5.87
C ARG A 274 -23.72 -7.07 6.08
N SER A 275 -24.10 -7.83 5.06
CA SER A 275 -25.24 -8.75 5.15
C SER A 275 -24.99 -9.89 6.14
N ALA A 276 -23.76 -10.36 6.27
CA ALA A 276 -23.37 -11.40 7.21
C ALA A 276 -23.42 -10.90 8.68
N ALA A 277 -23.04 -9.65 8.93
CA ALA A 277 -23.03 -9.07 10.27
C ALA A 277 -24.43 -8.70 10.80
N VAL A 278 -25.42 -8.46 9.91
CA VAL A 278 -26.82 -8.14 10.29
C VAL A 278 -27.66 -9.42 10.51
N GLY A 279 -27.18 -10.56 10.03
CA GLY A 279 -27.87 -11.86 10.14
C GLY A 279 -27.37 -12.76 11.30
N ALA A 280 -26.40 -12.32 12.07
CA ALA A 280 -25.84 -13.00 13.25
C ALA A 280 -26.26 -12.30 14.55
#